data_7b3d199ef896e29bb37fb353d5ed08d2
#
_entry.id   7b3d199ef896e29bb37fb353d5ed08d2
#
_cell.length_a   1.000
_cell.length_b   1.000
_cell.length_c   1.000
_cell.angle_alpha   90.00
_cell.angle_beta   90.00
_cell.angle_gamma   90.00
#
_symmetry.space_group_name_H-M   'P 1'
#
loop_
_entity.id
_entity.type
_entity.pdbx_description
1 polymer ?
#
loop_
_entity_poly.entity_id
_entity_poly.type
_entity_poly.pdbx_seq_one_letter_code
_entity_poly.pdbx_strand_id
1 'polypeptide(L)'
;MKNLGTKHIAYIHNSLLLLNFIIVLFNASIFLLSTKYLQAHGYASAFLENLSYVPPAPEKTFFGAILLFLVLLASMYFRTKDSYIVYWLIYLEIIVMITLIIVLNGSYNGIVLLVFADILYNTKKIKYWPALLVVSFGLLIISDYAILSLIVRMPSIETYINFYPSGARTLILFFRNILASLNIVGFI
;
A
#
# COMPACT_ATOMS: atom_id res chain seq x y z
N MET A 1 -18.91 -22.60 21.99
CA MET A 1 -17.68 -21.80 22.05
C MET A 1 -16.91 -21.66 20.73
N LYS A 2 -16.94 -22.60 19.76
CA LYS A 2 -16.27 -22.47 18.44
C LYS A 2 -16.74 -21.28 17.57
N ASN A 3 -18.02 -20.85 17.69
CA ASN A 3 -18.58 -19.79 16.84
C ASN A 3 -18.19 -18.35 17.22
N LEU A 4 -17.74 -18.10 18.45
CA LEU A 4 -17.32 -16.75 18.87
C LEU A 4 -15.94 -16.41 18.32
N GLY A 5 -15.00 -17.35 18.37
CA GLY A 5 -13.64 -17.11 17.87
C GLY A 5 -13.59 -16.81 16.37
N THR A 6 -14.36 -17.51 15.53
CA THR A 6 -14.40 -17.28 14.10
C THR A 6 -15.01 -15.93 13.71
N LYS A 7 -16.00 -15.44 14.48
CA LYS A 7 -16.57 -14.11 14.26
C LYS A 7 -15.57 -12.98 14.60
N HIS A 8 -14.87 -13.08 15.72
CA HIS A 8 -13.86 -12.09 16.11
C HIS A 8 -12.73 -11.97 15.08
N ILE A 9 -12.23 -13.09 14.59
CA ILE A 9 -11.16 -13.09 13.57
C ILE A 9 -11.66 -12.48 12.26
N ALA A 10 -12.90 -12.75 11.84
CA ALA A 10 -13.48 -12.12 10.65
C ALA A 10 -13.62 -10.59 10.81
N TYR A 11 -13.99 -10.10 11.99
CA TYR A 11 -14.06 -8.66 12.27
C TYR A 11 -12.68 -7.99 12.20
N ILE A 12 -11.66 -8.60 12.81
CA ILE A 12 -10.28 -8.10 12.76
C ILE A 12 -9.80 -8.04 11.31
N HIS A 13 -10.00 -9.10 10.55
CA HIS A 13 -9.61 -9.14 9.13
C HIS A 13 -10.29 -8.04 8.32
N ASN A 14 -11.60 -7.88 8.43
CA ASN A 14 -12.33 -6.82 7.72
C ASN A 14 -11.88 -5.42 8.14
N SER A 15 -11.57 -5.22 9.42
CA SER A 15 -11.06 -3.95 9.92
C SER A 15 -9.67 -3.64 9.35
N LEU A 16 -8.80 -4.65 9.20
CA LEU A 16 -7.51 -4.50 8.56
C LEU A 16 -7.63 -4.18 7.06
N LEU A 17 -8.56 -4.81 6.34
CA LEU A 17 -8.83 -4.48 4.94
C LEU A 17 -9.28 -3.01 4.81
N LEU A 18 -10.21 -2.56 5.65
CA LEU A 18 -10.68 -1.18 5.65
C LEU A 18 -9.55 -0.19 6.00
N LEU A 19 -8.74 -0.50 7.02
CA LEU A 19 -7.61 0.34 7.41
C LEU A 19 -6.60 0.48 6.26
N ASN A 20 -6.25 -0.62 5.60
CA ASN A 20 -5.34 -0.61 4.46
C ASN A 20 -5.92 0.19 3.28
N PHE A 21 -7.23 0.09 3.03
CA PHE A 21 -7.89 0.94 2.03
C PHE A 21 -7.76 2.43 2.37
N ILE A 22 -8.00 2.80 3.63
CA ILE A 22 -7.84 4.20 4.10
C ILE A 22 -6.39 4.67 3.91
N ILE A 23 -5.40 3.82 4.20
CA ILE A 23 -3.98 4.17 4.04
C ILE A 23 -3.64 4.37 2.56
N VAL A 24 -4.09 3.49 1.67
CA VAL A 24 -3.89 3.62 0.22
C VAL A 24 -4.53 4.89 -0.29
N LEU A 25 -5.79 5.15 0.09
CA LEU A 25 -6.53 6.35 -0.28
C LEU A 25 -5.83 7.62 0.21
N PHE A 26 -5.35 7.62 1.46
CA PHE A 26 -4.63 8.74 2.05
C PHE A 26 -3.33 9.06 1.28
N ASN A 27 -2.48 8.04 1.05
CA ASN A 27 -1.22 8.24 0.32
C ASN A 27 -1.48 8.69 -1.14
N ALA A 28 -2.42 8.07 -1.85
CA ALA A 28 -2.79 8.46 -3.20
C ALA A 28 -3.34 9.91 -3.25
N SER A 29 -4.12 10.32 -2.24
CA SER A 29 -4.64 11.68 -2.11
C SER A 29 -3.53 12.70 -1.88
N ILE A 30 -2.48 12.37 -1.14
CA ILE A 30 -1.34 13.28 -0.94
C ILE A 30 -0.69 13.61 -2.29
N PHE A 31 -0.43 12.63 -3.15
CA PHE A 31 0.15 12.88 -4.49
C PHE A 31 -0.74 13.79 -5.32
N LEU A 32 -2.05 13.53 -5.35
CA LEU A 32 -3.01 14.33 -6.11
C LEU A 32 -3.11 15.77 -5.58
N LEU A 33 -3.31 15.92 -4.28
CA LEU A 33 -3.49 17.23 -3.66
C LEU A 33 -2.19 18.04 -3.68
N SER A 34 -1.04 17.41 -3.42
CA SER A 34 0.25 18.09 -3.49
C SER A 34 0.55 18.61 -4.89
N THR A 35 0.30 17.83 -5.93
CA THR A 35 0.51 18.29 -7.30
C THR A 35 -0.41 19.47 -7.65
N LYS A 36 -1.68 19.41 -7.24
CA LYS A 36 -2.61 20.54 -7.42
C LYS A 36 -2.16 21.78 -6.65
N TYR A 37 -1.66 21.61 -5.44
CA TYR A 37 -1.11 22.70 -4.63
C TYR A 37 0.09 23.35 -5.32
N LEU A 38 1.04 22.54 -5.84
CA LEU A 38 2.20 23.03 -6.58
C LEU A 38 1.81 23.84 -7.83
N GLN A 39 0.82 23.36 -8.57
CA GLN A 39 0.29 24.07 -9.75
C GLN A 39 -0.37 25.40 -9.35
N ALA A 40 -1.20 25.39 -8.33
CA ALA A 40 -1.94 26.59 -7.88
C ALA A 40 -1.03 27.71 -7.36
N HIS A 41 0.13 27.36 -6.78
CA HIS A 41 1.07 28.31 -6.17
C HIS A 41 2.30 28.61 -7.05
N GLY A 42 2.33 28.11 -8.30
CA GLY A 42 3.43 28.37 -9.23
C GLY A 42 4.74 27.61 -8.90
N TYR A 43 4.69 26.59 -8.05
CA TYR A 43 5.87 25.79 -7.67
C TYR A 43 6.13 24.61 -8.61
N ALA A 44 5.30 24.41 -9.64
CA ALA A 44 5.39 23.25 -10.52
C ALA A 44 6.73 23.15 -11.28
N SER A 45 7.27 24.27 -11.76
CA SER A 45 8.59 24.31 -12.44
C SER A 45 9.71 23.95 -11.47
N ALA A 46 9.76 24.59 -10.30
CA ALA A 46 10.77 24.33 -9.29
C ALA A 46 10.72 22.87 -8.77
N PHE A 47 9.52 22.29 -8.68
CA PHE A 47 9.35 20.88 -8.34
C PHE A 47 9.94 19.98 -9.43
N LEU A 48 9.63 20.23 -10.71
CA LEU A 48 10.11 19.40 -11.83
C LEU A 48 11.61 19.52 -12.04
N GLU A 49 12.20 20.70 -11.82
CA GLU A 49 13.67 20.91 -11.90
C GLU A 49 14.45 20.05 -10.90
N ASN A 50 13.86 19.76 -9.74
CA ASN A 50 14.45 18.91 -8.71
C ASN A 50 14.27 17.41 -8.96
N LEU A 51 13.55 17.02 -10.03
CA LEU A 51 13.27 15.63 -10.36
C LEU A 51 14.12 15.16 -11.52
N SER A 52 14.66 13.96 -11.40
CA SER A 52 15.42 13.30 -12.47
C SER A 52 14.52 12.71 -13.58
N TYR A 53 13.20 12.73 -13.40
CA TYR A 53 12.21 12.25 -14.38
C TYR A 53 10.85 12.91 -14.13
N VAL A 54 10.00 12.89 -15.15
CA VAL A 54 8.63 13.42 -15.05
C VAL A 54 7.71 12.37 -14.43
N PRO A 55 7.12 12.63 -13.26
CA PRO A 55 6.20 11.68 -12.64
C PRO A 55 4.92 11.52 -13.49
N PRO A 56 4.23 10.38 -13.39
CA PRO A 56 2.94 10.19 -14.06
C PRO A 56 1.91 11.20 -13.54
N ALA A 57 0.87 11.45 -14.37
CA ALA A 57 -0.21 12.35 -13.98
C ALA A 57 -0.84 11.92 -12.64
N PRO A 58 -0.99 12.84 -11.67
CA PRO A 58 -1.42 12.52 -10.31
C PRO A 58 -2.81 11.88 -10.25
N GLU A 59 -3.69 12.22 -11.20
CA GLU A 59 -5.00 11.57 -11.35
C GLU A 59 -4.85 10.09 -11.70
N LYS A 60 -3.90 9.74 -12.59
CA LYS A 60 -3.62 8.34 -12.94
C LYS A 60 -3.08 7.57 -11.73
N THR A 61 -2.21 8.18 -10.94
CA THR A 61 -1.70 7.59 -9.70
C THR A 61 -2.84 7.36 -8.71
N PHE A 62 -3.70 8.35 -8.50
CA PHE A 62 -4.82 8.27 -7.57
C PHE A 62 -5.82 7.17 -7.97
N PHE A 63 -6.38 7.24 -9.18
CA PHE A 63 -7.36 6.26 -9.64
C PHE A 63 -6.74 4.87 -9.84
N GLY A 64 -5.49 4.82 -10.31
CA GLY A 64 -4.73 3.57 -10.46
C GLY A 64 -4.52 2.85 -9.13
N ALA A 65 -4.16 3.56 -8.06
CA ALA A 65 -3.99 2.97 -6.74
C ALA A 65 -5.31 2.41 -6.18
N ILE A 66 -6.41 3.15 -6.34
CA ILE A 66 -7.73 2.67 -5.92
C ILE A 66 -8.14 1.43 -6.72
N LEU A 67 -8.00 1.46 -8.04
CA LEU A 67 -8.36 0.33 -8.90
C LEU A 67 -7.54 -0.92 -8.55
N LEU A 68 -6.23 -0.78 -8.39
CA LEU A 68 -5.35 -1.89 -8.01
C LEU A 68 -5.75 -2.48 -6.65
N PHE A 69 -6.08 -1.63 -5.68
CA PHE A 69 -6.53 -2.11 -4.37
C PHE A 69 -7.87 -2.85 -4.47
N LEU A 70 -8.81 -2.37 -5.29
CA LEU A 70 -10.08 -3.08 -5.54
C LEU A 70 -9.86 -4.43 -6.24
N VAL A 71 -8.94 -4.51 -7.21
CA VAL A 71 -8.54 -5.76 -7.85
C VAL A 71 -7.95 -6.72 -6.83
N LEU A 72 -7.10 -6.22 -5.91
CA LEU A 72 -6.54 -7.00 -4.82
C LEU A 72 -7.64 -7.59 -3.91
N LEU A 73 -8.61 -6.77 -3.48
CA LEU A 73 -9.74 -7.23 -2.67
C LEU A 73 -10.59 -8.27 -3.39
N ALA A 74 -10.87 -8.06 -4.67
CA ALA A 74 -11.61 -9.01 -5.49
C ALA A 74 -10.87 -10.35 -5.60
N SER A 75 -9.55 -10.32 -5.84
CA SER A 75 -8.73 -11.53 -5.90
C SER A 75 -8.75 -12.31 -4.59
N MET A 76 -8.56 -11.63 -3.44
CA MET A 76 -8.66 -12.23 -2.11
C MET A 76 -10.03 -12.89 -1.87
N TYR A 77 -11.10 -12.21 -2.27
CA TYR A 77 -12.47 -12.74 -2.14
C TYR A 77 -12.70 -14.00 -2.99
N PHE A 78 -12.29 -13.99 -4.27
CA PHE A 78 -12.47 -15.15 -5.14
C PHE A 78 -11.59 -16.33 -4.71
N ARG A 79 -10.39 -16.08 -4.20
CA ARG A 79 -9.49 -17.12 -3.68
C ARG A 79 -10.11 -17.92 -2.53
N THR A 80 -10.95 -17.31 -1.71
CA THR A 80 -11.64 -18.02 -0.63
C THR A 80 -12.75 -18.95 -1.12
N LYS A 81 -13.26 -18.75 -2.33
CA LYS A 81 -14.40 -19.49 -2.88
C LYS A 81 -14.01 -20.64 -3.82
N ASP A 82 -12.93 -20.49 -4.59
CA ASP A 82 -12.55 -21.43 -5.62
C ASP A 82 -11.18 -22.04 -5.34
N SER A 83 -11.12 -23.38 -5.24
CA SER A 83 -9.88 -24.11 -4.96
C SER A 83 -9.01 -24.35 -6.20
N TYR A 84 -9.55 -24.29 -7.41
CA TYR A 84 -8.80 -24.61 -8.63
C TYR A 84 -7.88 -23.49 -9.09
N ILE A 85 -8.29 -22.24 -8.86
CA ILE A 85 -7.54 -21.04 -9.31
C ILE A 85 -6.73 -20.39 -8.19
N VAL A 86 -6.68 -20.99 -6.99
CA VAL A 86 -6.01 -20.42 -5.80
C VAL A 86 -4.60 -19.94 -6.09
N TYR A 87 -3.77 -20.75 -6.75
CA TYR A 87 -2.38 -20.37 -7.02
C TYR A 87 -2.27 -19.19 -7.99
N TRP A 88 -3.13 -19.15 -9.03
CA TRP A 88 -3.18 -18.03 -9.97
C TRP A 88 -3.61 -16.73 -9.30
N LEU A 89 -4.56 -16.80 -8.38
CA LEU A 89 -4.99 -15.64 -7.61
C LEU A 89 -3.90 -15.15 -6.65
N ILE A 90 -3.14 -16.06 -6.01
CA ILE A 90 -1.98 -15.68 -5.19
C ILE A 90 -0.92 -14.96 -6.04
N TYR A 91 -0.60 -15.44 -7.23
CA TYR A 91 0.33 -14.74 -8.13
C TYR A 91 -0.20 -13.36 -8.53
N LEU A 92 -1.49 -13.26 -8.85
CA LEU A 92 -2.14 -11.98 -9.16
C LEU A 92 -2.05 -11.03 -7.97
N GLU A 93 -2.35 -11.49 -6.75
CA GLU A 93 -2.28 -10.68 -5.52
C GLU A 93 -0.87 -10.13 -5.29
N ILE A 94 0.17 -10.95 -5.48
CA ILE A 94 1.56 -10.51 -5.34
C ILE A 94 1.93 -9.47 -6.42
N ILE A 95 1.55 -9.69 -7.68
CA ILE A 95 1.83 -8.76 -8.77
C ILE A 95 1.11 -7.42 -8.53
N VAL A 96 -0.16 -7.45 -8.17
CA VAL A 96 -0.96 -6.26 -7.90
C VAL A 96 -0.42 -5.50 -6.68
N MET A 97 -0.02 -6.20 -5.63
CA MET A 97 0.62 -5.63 -4.45
C MET A 97 1.92 -4.89 -4.81
N ILE A 98 2.82 -5.52 -5.55
CA ILE A 98 4.08 -4.89 -5.99
C ILE A 98 3.79 -3.67 -6.86
N THR A 99 2.85 -3.79 -7.80
CA THR A 99 2.45 -2.67 -8.66
C THR A 99 1.88 -1.51 -7.84
N LEU A 100 1.06 -1.80 -6.83
CA LEU A 100 0.49 -0.79 -5.94
C LEU A 100 1.57 -0.06 -5.14
N ILE A 101 2.58 -0.77 -4.62
CA ILE A 101 3.73 -0.17 -3.92
C ILE A 101 4.48 0.79 -4.84
N ILE A 102 4.72 0.38 -6.10
CA ILE A 102 5.40 1.22 -7.11
C ILE A 102 4.55 2.44 -7.45
N VAL A 103 3.25 2.28 -7.69
CA VAL A 103 2.32 3.38 -7.99
C VAL A 103 2.25 4.40 -6.86
N LEU A 104 2.36 3.95 -5.62
CA LEU A 104 2.43 4.80 -4.43
C LEU A 104 3.86 5.28 -4.10
N ASN A 105 4.81 5.15 -5.01
CA ASN A 105 6.21 5.57 -4.85
C ASN A 105 6.86 5.02 -3.55
N GLY A 106 6.58 3.77 -3.18
CA GLY A 106 7.10 3.18 -1.96
C GLY A 106 6.63 3.85 -0.66
N SER A 107 5.65 4.75 -0.73
CA SER A 107 5.17 5.49 0.45
C SER A 107 4.39 4.62 1.43
N TYR A 108 3.94 3.45 0.99
CA TYR A 108 3.22 2.49 1.81
C TYR A 108 3.58 1.04 1.43
N ASN A 109 4.41 0.42 2.24
CA ASN A 109 4.83 -0.98 2.10
C ASN A 109 4.07 -1.96 3.02
N GLY A 110 3.28 -1.46 3.98
CA GLY A 110 2.49 -2.27 4.91
C GLY A 110 1.44 -3.16 4.24
N ILE A 111 1.11 -2.90 2.97
CA ILE A 111 0.26 -3.77 2.14
C ILE A 111 0.83 -5.19 2.00
N VAL A 112 2.15 -5.36 2.11
CA VAL A 112 2.82 -6.67 2.11
C VAL A 112 2.29 -7.52 3.27
N LEU A 113 2.19 -6.94 4.47
CA LEU A 113 1.68 -7.63 5.65
C LEU A 113 0.23 -8.09 5.44
N LEU A 114 -0.61 -7.22 4.87
CA LEU A 114 -2.01 -7.56 4.57
C LEU A 114 -2.11 -8.78 3.65
N VAL A 115 -1.42 -8.75 2.50
CA VAL A 115 -1.50 -9.81 1.49
C VAL A 115 -1.01 -11.14 2.04
N PHE A 116 0.14 -11.15 2.69
CA PHE A 116 0.70 -12.40 3.22
C PHE A 116 -0.07 -12.92 4.43
N ALA A 117 -0.59 -12.06 5.30
CA ALA A 117 -1.46 -12.48 6.40
C ALA A 117 -2.76 -13.10 5.87
N ASP A 118 -3.36 -12.49 4.83
CA ASP A 118 -4.56 -13.02 4.20
C ASP A 118 -4.31 -14.36 3.51
N ILE A 119 -3.18 -14.51 2.80
CA ILE A 119 -2.78 -15.79 2.20
C ILE A 119 -2.60 -16.86 3.28
N LEU A 120 -1.90 -16.57 4.37
CA LEU A 120 -1.67 -17.52 5.47
C LEU A 120 -2.97 -17.91 6.16
N TYR A 121 -3.86 -16.94 6.40
CA TYR A 121 -5.11 -17.17 7.09
C TYR A 121 -6.12 -17.97 6.26
N ASN A 122 -6.30 -17.60 5.00
CA ASN A 122 -7.33 -18.17 4.13
C ASN A 122 -6.90 -19.42 3.36
N THR A 123 -5.61 -19.73 3.29
CA THR A 123 -5.10 -20.90 2.55
C THR A 123 -4.70 -22.00 3.52
N LYS A 124 -5.68 -22.79 3.97
CA LYS A 124 -5.57 -23.81 5.05
C LYS A 124 -4.53 -24.92 4.88
N LYS A 125 -3.83 -25.01 3.74
CA LYS A 125 -2.88 -26.09 3.44
C LYS A 125 -1.61 -25.62 2.74
N ILE A 126 -1.05 -24.48 3.15
CA ILE A 126 0.25 -24.07 2.60
C ILE A 126 1.33 -24.91 3.27
N LYS A 127 1.85 -25.91 2.54
CA LYS A 127 2.96 -26.77 2.99
C LYS A 127 4.24 -25.97 3.30
N TYR A 128 4.40 -24.80 2.65
CA TYR A 128 5.64 -24.01 2.68
C TYR A 128 5.45 -22.64 3.40
N TRP A 129 4.62 -22.59 4.44
CA TRP A 129 4.39 -21.35 5.19
C TRP A 129 5.68 -20.66 5.72
N PRO A 130 6.78 -21.37 6.13
CA PRO A 130 8.00 -20.68 6.54
C PRO A 130 8.67 -19.94 5.38
N ALA A 131 8.70 -20.55 4.17
CA ALA A 131 9.22 -19.90 2.99
C ALA A 131 8.39 -18.65 2.62
N LEU A 132 7.08 -18.72 2.79
CA LEU A 132 6.18 -17.59 2.56
C LEU A 132 6.49 -16.42 3.51
N LEU A 133 6.76 -16.71 4.79
CA LEU A 133 7.19 -15.69 5.76
C LEU A 133 8.52 -15.05 5.34
N VAL A 134 9.52 -15.85 4.99
CA VAL A 134 10.82 -15.31 4.53
C VAL A 134 10.65 -14.41 3.30
N VAL A 135 9.84 -14.83 2.33
CA VAL A 135 9.52 -14.03 1.14
C VAL A 135 8.80 -12.74 1.53
N SER A 136 7.84 -12.79 2.46
CA SER A 136 7.11 -11.59 2.90
C SER A 136 8.04 -10.58 3.58
N PHE A 137 8.93 -11.02 4.45
CA PHE A 137 9.93 -10.14 5.07
C PHE A 137 10.91 -9.57 4.04
N GLY A 138 11.36 -10.38 3.09
CA GLY A 138 12.21 -9.92 1.98
C GLY A 138 11.53 -8.84 1.15
N LEU A 139 10.25 -9.04 0.78
CA LEU A 139 9.48 -8.07 0.04
C LEU A 139 9.20 -6.80 0.87
N LEU A 140 8.95 -6.92 2.18
CA LEU A 140 8.77 -5.77 3.05
C LEU A 140 10.02 -4.89 3.11
N ILE A 141 11.21 -5.50 3.20
CA ILE A 141 12.49 -4.79 3.19
C ILE A 141 12.74 -4.15 1.82
N ILE A 142 12.59 -4.90 0.73
CA ILE A 142 12.84 -4.40 -0.64
C ILE A 142 11.84 -3.29 -1.01
N SER A 143 10.61 -3.35 -0.51
CA SER A 143 9.58 -2.35 -0.75
C SER A 143 9.73 -1.08 0.10
N ASP A 144 10.70 -1.03 1.02
CA ASP A 144 11.06 0.22 1.69
C ASP A 144 11.52 1.26 0.67
N TYR A 145 11.06 2.52 0.84
CA TYR A 145 11.35 3.58 -0.12
C TYR A 145 12.85 3.76 -0.37
N ALA A 146 13.68 3.68 0.66
CA ALA A 146 15.11 3.87 0.54
C ALA A 146 15.76 2.83 -0.38
N ILE A 147 15.31 1.57 -0.32
CA ILE A 147 15.81 0.49 -1.16
C ILE A 147 15.15 0.52 -2.54
N LEU A 148 13.83 0.70 -2.57
CA LEU A 148 13.06 0.70 -3.81
C LEU A 148 13.48 1.85 -4.73
N SER A 149 13.81 3.01 -4.19
CA SER A 149 14.29 4.18 -4.95
C SER A 149 15.63 3.98 -5.63
N LEU A 150 16.44 3.01 -5.20
CA LEU A 150 17.66 2.61 -5.89
C LEU A 150 17.39 1.83 -7.18
N ILE A 151 16.26 1.14 -7.23
CA ILE A 151 15.87 0.29 -8.36
C ILE A 151 14.95 1.06 -9.30
N VAL A 152 13.95 1.74 -8.74
CA VAL A 152 12.95 2.49 -9.48
C VAL A 152 13.07 3.97 -9.10
N ARG A 153 13.46 4.82 -10.06
CA ARG A 153 13.55 6.26 -9.85
C ARG A 153 12.17 6.84 -9.57
N MET A 154 11.94 7.25 -8.33
CA MET A 154 10.67 7.82 -7.91
C MET A 154 10.88 8.90 -6.85
N PRO A 155 10.12 10.00 -6.85
CA PRO A 155 10.21 11.00 -5.81
C PRO A 155 9.55 10.49 -4.53
N SER A 156 10.14 10.81 -3.38
CA SER A 156 9.53 10.51 -2.08
C SER A 156 8.25 11.33 -1.87
N ILE A 157 7.38 10.86 -0.99
CA ILE A 157 6.21 11.64 -0.58
C ILE A 157 6.63 12.98 0.04
N GLU A 158 7.77 13.02 0.71
CA GLU A 158 8.33 14.22 1.32
C GLU A 158 8.68 15.27 0.28
N THR A 159 9.19 14.86 -0.90
CA THR A 159 9.45 15.76 -2.02
C THR A 159 8.19 16.51 -2.45
N TYR A 160 7.03 15.85 -2.43
CA TYR A 160 5.75 16.47 -2.79
C TYR A 160 5.26 17.44 -1.72
N ILE A 161 5.47 17.14 -0.44
CA ILE A 161 4.93 17.95 0.66
C ILE A 161 5.87 19.04 1.14
N ASN A 162 7.12 19.08 0.68
CA ASN A 162 8.11 20.09 1.09
C ASN A 162 7.69 21.54 0.77
N PHE A 163 6.82 21.74 -0.20
CA PHE A 163 6.30 23.06 -0.59
C PHE A 163 5.12 23.53 0.27
N TYR A 164 4.58 22.66 1.11
CA TYR A 164 3.54 23.06 2.07
C TYR A 164 4.12 23.88 3.24
N PRO A 165 3.31 24.75 3.84
CA PRO A 165 3.66 25.39 5.12
C PRO A 165 4.04 24.33 6.16
N SER A 166 5.00 24.67 7.04
CA SER A 166 5.56 23.71 8.01
C SER A 166 4.50 23.02 8.87
N GLY A 167 3.46 23.75 9.32
CA GLY A 167 2.37 23.16 10.10
C GLY A 167 1.57 22.10 9.32
N ALA A 168 1.23 22.36 8.05
CA ALA A 168 0.51 21.41 7.22
C ALA A 168 1.35 20.17 6.93
N ARG A 169 2.65 20.35 6.64
CA ARG A 169 3.59 19.23 6.43
C ARG A 169 3.68 18.34 7.66
N THR A 170 3.86 18.95 8.85
CA THR A 170 3.92 18.18 10.10
C THR A 170 2.64 17.40 10.36
N LEU A 171 1.48 18.00 10.09
CA LEU A 171 0.18 17.33 10.25
C LEU A 171 0.04 16.12 9.30
N ILE A 172 0.40 16.27 8.04
CA ILE A 172 0.36 15.17 7.05
C ILE A 172 1.24 14.00 7.50
N LEU A 173 2.49 14.28 7.91
CA LEU A 173 3.42 13.25 8.38
C LEU A 173 2.94 12.59 9.67
N PHE A 174 2.35 13.35 10.58
CA PHE A 174 1.76 12.84 11.81
C PHE A 174 0.63 11.84 11.53
N PHE A 175 -0.33 12.19 10.68
CA PHE A 175 -1.41 11.27 10.30
C PHE A 175 -0.90 10.03 9.57
N ARG A 176 0.08 10.19 8.65
CA ARG A 176 0.73 9.07 7.97
C ARG A 176 1.34 8.09 8.96
N ASN A 177 2.08 8.60 9.95
CA ASN A 177 2.72 7.77 10.97
C ASN A 177 1.70 7.06 11.87
N ILE A 178 0.61 7.73 12.26
CA ILE A 178 -0.48 7.10 13.00
C ILE A 178 -1.08 5.94 12.21
N LEU A 179 -1.43 6.17 10.95
CA LEU A 179 -2.02 5.13 10.10
C LEU A 179 -1.07 3.93 9.91
N ALA A 180 0.23 4.18 9.69
CA ALA A 180 1.23 3.13 9.60
C ALA A 180 1.37 2.34 10.91
N SER A 181 1.38 3.02 12.05
CA SER A 181 1.44 2.38 13.37
C SER A 181 0.21 1.54 13.67
N LEU A 182 -0.99 2.05 13.35
CA LEU A 182 -2.24 1.29 13.50
C LEU A 182 -2.24 0.03 12.63
N ASN A 183 -1.67 0.10 11.43
CA ASN A 183 -1.55 -1.08 10.57
C ASN A 183 -0.65 -2.14 11.20
N ILE A 184 0.51 -1.75 11.73
CA ILE A 184 1.43 -2.70 12.40
C ILE A 184 0.77 -3.32 13.62
N VAL A 185 0.16 -2.51 14.49
CA VAL A 185 -0.55 -2.98 15.69
C VAL A 185 -1.70 -3.95 15.35
N GLY A 186 -2.37 -3.71 14.23
CA GLY A 186 -3.45 -4.58 13.76
C GLY A 186 -2.99 -5.98 13.33
N PHE A 187 -1.69 -6.19 13.09
CA PHE A 187 -1.12 -7.50 12.74
C PHE A 187 -0.47 -8.23 13.94
N ILE A 188 -0.33 -7.59 15.09
CA ILE A 188 0.17 -8.20 16.33
C ILE A 188 -0.98 -8.78 17.15
#